data_b4e37fc7711c84a0e29675d6f86c07ab
#
_entry.id   b4e37fc7711c84a0e29675d6f86c07ab
#
_cell.length_a   1.000
_cell.length_b   1.000
_cell.length_c   1.000
_cell.angle_alpha   90.00
_cell.angle_beta   90.00
_cell.angle_gamma   90.00
#
_symmetry.space_group_name_H-M   'P 1'
#
loop_
_entity.id
_entity.type
_entity.pdbx_description
1 polymer ?
#
loop_
_entity_poly.entity_id
_entity_poly.type
_entity_poly.pdbx_seq_one_letter_code
_entity_poly.pdbx_strand_id
1 'polypeptide(L)'
;MNSDEAAKTDKDLSGNGMIYYENGIQGFLNSGGWLNIDFIGKDGWISARNEHADFEFWSRHPSTREPIRRQFPNPKRPKSSQQAAIEGLVGNLREGTTPLCPGEYGREALEIAIGLRESHRQGGQKIDLPLADRSLSLG
;
A
#
# COMPACT_ATOMS: atom_id res chain seq x y z
N MET A 1 17.82 -14.05 -10.49
CA MET A 1 17.32 -15.19 -9.70
C MET A 1 16.28 -15.90 -10.56
N ASN A 2 16.42 -17.18 -10.83
CA ASN A 2 15.56 -17.89 -11.77
C ASN A 2 14.18 -18.11 -11.11
N SER A 3 13.08 -17.91 -11.85
CA SER A 3 11.71 -18.08 -11.35
C SER A 3 11.46 -19.42 -10.65
N ASP A 4 12.17 -20.47 -11.08
CA ASP A 4 12.05 -21.82 -10.54
C ASP A 4 12.71 -21.99 -9.16
N GLU A 5 13.71 -21.18 -8.82
CA GLU A 5 14.32 -21.17 -7.48
C GLU A 5 13.47 -20.43 -6.45
N ALA A 6 12.81 -19.36 -6.88
CA ALA A 6 11.89 -18.59 -6.03
C ALA A 6 10.68 -19.43 -5.60
N ALA A 7 10.18 -20.30 -6.48
CA ALA A 7 9.06 -21.19 -6.18
C ALA A 7 9.40 -22.33 -5.21
N LYS A 8 10.70 -22.62 -5.02
CA LYS A 8 11.19 -23.74 -4.16
C LYS A 8 11.52 -23.31 -2.73
N THR A 9 11.60 -22.02 -2.45
CA THR A 9 11.86 -21.52 -1.12
C THR A 9 10.55 -21.02 -0.53
N ASP A 10 10.09 -21.61 0.56
CA ASP A 10 8.95 -21.11 1.37
C ASP A 10 9.26 -19.78 2.07
N LYS A 11 10.17 -19.00 1.53
CA LYS A 11 10.51 -17.67 2.04
C LYS A 11 9.58 -16.63 1.45
N ASP A 12 9.18 -15.69 2.28
CA ASP A 12 8.50 -14.48 1.83
C ASP A 12 9.41 -13.73 0.86
N LEU A 13 9.01 -13.73 -0.41
CA LEU A 13 9.74 -13.07 -1.46
C LEU A 13 8.99 -11.79 -1.81
N SER A 14 9.65 -10.67 -1.62
CA SER A 14 9.19 -9.40 -2.15
C SER A 14 8.90 -9.53 -3.64
N GLY A 15 7.74 -9.12 -4.07
CA GLY A 15 7.30 -9.25 -5.47
C GLY A 15 6.71 -7.97 -6.02
N ASN A 16 6.61 -7.90 -7.34
CA ASN A 16 5.86 -6.89 -8.04
C ASN A 16 4.48 -7.43 -8.38
N GLY A 17 3.47 -6.58 -8.33
CA GLY A 17 2.12 -7.01 -8.64
C GLY A 17 1.18 -5.88 -9.01
N MET A 18 0.07 -6.25 -9.63
CA MET A 18 -1.02 -5.34 -9.96
C MET A 18 -2.28 -5.75 -9.22
N ILE A 19 -3.00 -4.77 -8.71
CA ILE A 19 -4.27 -4.93 -8.00
C ILE A 19 -5.32 -4.16 -8.78
N TYR A 20 -6.42 -4.81 -9.09
CA TYR A 20 -7.56 -4.22 -9.77
C TYR A 20 -8.73 -4.13 -8.79
N TYR A 21 -9.17 -2.91 -8.53
CA TYR A 21 -10.33 -2.65 -7.69
C TYR A 21 -11.61 -2.58 -8.53
N GLU A 22 -12.75 -2.97 -7.98
CA GLU A 22 -14.04 -2.97 -8.65
C GLU A 22 -14.45 -1.59 -9.17
N ASN A 23 -14.03 -0.52 -8.49
CA ASN A 23 -14.28 0.87 -8.89
C ASN A 23 -13.37 1.37 -10.01
N GLY A 24 -12.53 0.49 -10.60
CA GLY A 24 -11.62 0.83 -11.71
C GLY A 24 -10.27 1.43 -11.27
N ILE A 25 -10.04 1.60 -9.97
CA ILE A 25 -8.72 1.97 -9.46
C ILE A 25 -7.75 0.82 -9.69
N GLN A 26 -6.52 1.13 -10.04
CA GLN A 26 -5.44 0.17 -10.18
C GLN A 26 -4.35 0.48 -9.17
N GLY A 27 -3.92 -0.54 -8.44
CA GLY A 27 -2.75 -0.51 -7.58
C GLY A 27 -1.58 -1.19 -8.27
N PHE A 28 -0.40 -0.62 -8.15
CA PHE A 28 0.84 -1.22 -8.62
C PHE A 28 1.83 -1.30 -7.47
N LEU A 29 2.24 -2.53 -7.15
CA LEU A 29 3.25 -2.81 -6.13
C LEU A 29 4.59 -3.09 -6.81
N ASN A 30 5.62 -2.41 -6.34
CA ASN A 30 6.99 -2.64 -6.79
C ASN A 30 7.91 -2.76 -5.57
N SER A 31 8.56 -3.89 -5.43
CA SER A 31 9.44 -4.20 -4.30
C SER A 31 10.85 -3.61 -4.41
N GLY A 32 11.09 -2.73 -5.35
CA GLY A 32 12.42 -2.21 -5.70
C GLY A 32 12.91 -1.05 -4.83
N GLY A 33 13.03 -1.18 -3.51
CA GLY A 33 13.79 -0.22 -2.72
C GLY A 33 12.99 0.59 -1.68
N TRP A 34 13.18 1.91 -1.64
CA TRP A 34 12.57 2.80 -0.65
C TRP A 34 11.04 2.82 -0.72
N LEU A 35 10.41 2.97 0.45
CA LEU A 35 8.96 3.10 0.53
C LEU A 35 8.51 4.43 -0.09
N ASN A 36 8.11 4.37 -1.34
CA ASN A 36 7.52 5.48 -2.07
C ASN A 36 6.07 5.13 -2.43
N ILE A 37 5.17 6.08 -2.26
CA ILE A 37 3.75 5.92 -2.59
C ILE A 37 3.33 7.06 -3.50
N ASP A 38 2.72 6.72 -4.62
CA ASP A 38 2.12 7.68 -5.55
C ASP A 38 0.61 7.44 -5.64
N PHE A 39 -0.16 8.51 -5.43
CA PHE A 39 -1.58 8.55 -5.74
C PHE A 39 -1.77 9.40 -6.99
N ILE A 40 -2.09 8.75 -8.10
CA ILE A 40 -2.22 9.40 -9.40
C ILE A 40 -3.69 9.47 -9.79
N GLY A 41 -4.19 10.68 -9.95
CA GLY A 41 -5.55 10.97 -10.37
C GLY A 41 -5.60 11.73 -11.70
N LYS A 42 -6.81 11.91 -12.22
CA LYS A 42 -7.09 12.65 -13.45
C LYS A 42 -6.58 14.10 -13.40
N ASP A 43 -6.68 14.74 -12.26
CA ASP A 43 -6.41 16.17 -12.11
C ASP A 43 -5.13 16.49 -11.34
N GLY A 44 -4.34 15.48 -11.02
CA GLY A 44 -3.08 15.65 -10.33
C GLY A 44 -2.60 14.38 -9.66
N TRP A 45 -1.52 14.51 -8.89
CA TRP A 45 -0.97 13.41 -8.12
C TRP A 45 -0.33 13.91 -6.83
N ILE A 46 -0.26 13.01 -5.86
CA ILE A 46 0.47 13.18 -4.61
C ILE A 46 1.52 12.09 -4.54
N SER A 47 2.74 12.47 -4.24
CA SER A 47 3.85 11.54 -4.01
C SER A 47 4.36 11.65 -2.59
N ALA A 48 4.46 10.52 -1.90
CA ALA A 48 5.18 10.39 -0.64
C ALA A 48 6.51 9.71 -0.90
N ARG A 49 7.61 10.35 -0.52
CA ARG A 49 8.98 9.91 -0.76
C ARG A 49 9.75 9.72 0.55
N ASN A 50 10.86 9.02 0.49
CA ASN A 50 11.77 8.87 1.63
C ASN A 50 11.05 8.43 2.91
N GLU A 51 10.32 7.32 2.85
CA GLU A 51 9.54 6.81 4.00
C GLU A 51 8.58 7.87 4.57
N HIS A 52 7.93 8.63 3.69
CA HIS A 52 7.00 9.73 4.02
C HIS A 52 7.66 10.96 4.69
N ALA A 53 8.96 11.14 4.53
CA ALA A 53 9.63 12.36 4.99
C ALA A 53 9.32 13.57 4.09
N ASP A 54 9.14 13.30 2.79
CA ASP A 54 8.87 14.32 1.78
C ASP A 54 7.53 14.05 1.09
N PHE A 55 6.81 15.13 0.84
CA PHE A 55 5.57 15.10 0.08
C PHE A 55 5.62 16.06 -1.10
N GLU A 56 5.15 15.61 -2.24
CA GLU A 56 4.92 16.44 -3.42
C GLU A 56 3.46 16.40 -3.81
N PHE A 57 2.91 17.57 -4.09
CA PHE A 57 1.57 17.69 -4.64
C PHE A 57 1.61 18.44 -5.97
N TRP A 58 1.07 17.82 -6.99
CA TRP A 58 0.93 18.36 -8.32
C TRP A 58 -0.53 18.39 -8.72
N SER A 59 -1.00 19.51 -9.24
CA SER A 59 -2.34 19.62 -9.83
C SER A 59 -2.23 20.05 -11.28
N ARG A 60 -3.27 19.81 -12.07
CA ARG A 60 -3.33 20.33 -13.43
C ARG A 60 -3.88 21.76 -13.41
N HIS A 61 -3.33 22.62 -14.27
CA HIS A 61 -3.88 23.95 -14.49
C HIS A 61 -5.31 23.81 -15.06
N PRO A 62 -6.29 24.57 -14.59
CA PRO A 62 -7.69 24.43 -15.02
C PRO A 62 -7.88 24.54 -16.53
N SER A 63 -7.18 25.49 -17.16
CA SER A 63 -7.35 25.79 -18.59
C SER A 63 -6.32 25.11 -19.48
N THR A 64 -5.01 25.19 -19.15
CA THR A 64 -3.95 24.65 -20.01
C THR A 64 -3.68 23.16 -19.77
N ARG A 65 -4.16 22.62 -18.66
CA ARG A 65 -3.90 21.24 -18.22
C ARG A 65 -2.43 20.92 -17.91
N GLU A 66 -1.57 21.92 -17.92
CA GLU A 66 -0.16 21.75 -17.54
C GLU A 66 -0.02 21.39 -16.07
N PRO A 67 0.98 20.59 -15.71
CA PRO A 67 1.24 20.25 -14.31
C PRO A 67 1.79 21.46 -13.55
N ILE A 68 1.20 21.75 -12.40
CA ILE A 68 1.63 22.81 -11.49
C ILE A 68 1.98 22.16 -10.16
N ARG A 69 3.20 22.35 -9.70
CA ARG A 69 3.60 21.95 -8.36
C ARG A 69 2.94 22.89 -7.35
N ARG A 70 2.22 22.31 -6.40
CA ARG A 70 1.58 23.02 -5.30
C ARG A 70 2.43 22.92 -4.04
N GLN A 71 2.35 23.93 -3.20
CA GLN A 71 2.90 23.82 -1.86
C GLN A 71 2.07 22.80 -1.08
N PHE A 72 2.75 21.81 -0.51
CA PHE A 72 2.16 20.85 0.39
C PHE A 72 2.79 21.09 1.77
N PRO A 73 1.99 21.38 2.80
CA PRO A 73 2.55 21.57 4.14
C PRO A 73 3.18 20.25 4.59
N ASN A 74 4.50 20.26 4.76
CA ASN A 74 5.20 19.11 5.30
C ASN A 74 4.88 18.99 6.78
N PRO A 75 4.08 18.00 7.21
CA PRO A 75 3.66 17.91 8.60
C PRO A 75 4.87 17.65 9.50
N LYS A 76 5.10 18.51 10.46
CA LYS A 76 6.08 18.23 11.51
C LYS A 76 5.65 16.98 12.26
N ARG A 77 6.52 16.00 12.36
CA ARG A 77 6.29 14.78 13.13
C ARG A 77 7.03 14.88 14.46
N PRO A 78 6.39 15.37 15.52
CA PRO A 78 7.03 15.53 16.83
C PRO A 78 7.30 14.18 17.53
N LYS A 79 6.72 13.09 17.01
CA LYS A 79 6.78 11.75 17.60
C LYS A 79 7.14 10.72 16.53
N SER A 80 7.75 9.62 16.95
CA SER A 80 7.94 8.46 16.07
C SER A 80 6.58 7.85 15.69
N SER A 81 6.54 7.15 14.55
CA SER A 81 5.32 6.47 14.10
C SER A 81 4.81 5.46 15.12
N GLN A 82 5.72 4.72 15.77
CA GLN A 82 5.40 3.76 16.81
C GLN A 82 4.78 4.42 18.05
N GLN A 83 5.37 5.52 18.49
CA GLN A 83 4.84 6.26 19.64
C GLN A 83 3.45 6.81 19.34
N ALA A 84 3.25 7.40 18.17
CA ALA A 84 1.94 7.90 17.75
C ALA A 84 0.89 6.79 17.65
N ALA A 85 1.26 5.62 17.14
CA ALA A 85 0.37 4.47 17.05
C ALA A 85 -0.06 3.95 18.42
N ILE A 86 0.89 3.81 19.36
CA ILE A 86 0.60 3.35 20.73
C ILE A 86 -0.30 4.35 21.46
N GLU A 87 0.03 5.64 21.41
CA GLU A 87 -0.78 6.67 22.04
C GLU A 87 -2.20 6.75 21.45
N GLY A 88 -2.31 6.63 20.12
CA GLY A 88 -3.59 6.54 19.43
C GLY A 88 -4.42 5.34 19.89
N LEU A 89 -3.82 4.15 19.97
CA LEU A 89 -4.49 2.95 20.46
C LEU A 89 -4.97 3.11 21.91
N VAL A 90 -4.12 3.63 22.79
CA VAL A 90 -4.50 3.89 24.20
C VAL A 90 -5.64 4.91 24.30
N GLY A 91 -5.61 5.96 23.46
CA GLY A 91 -6.70 6.93 23.36
C GLY A 91 -8.02 6.28 22.96
N ASN A 92 -8.01 5.52 21.86
CA ASN A 92 -9.19 4.81 21.39
C ASN A 92 -9.77 3.84 22.42
N LEU A 93 -8.92 3.10 23.16
CA LEU A 93 -9.37 2.22 24.24
C LEU A 93 -10.05 2.97 25.38
N ARG A 94 -9.53 4.16 25.74
CA ARG A 94 -10.11 4.98 26.81
C ARG A 94 -11.45 5.62 26.40
N GLU A 95 -11.56 6.00 25.15
CA GLU A 95 -12.71 6.72 24.61
C GLU A 95 -13.77 5.79 23.99
N GLY A 96 -13.48 4.49 23.86
CA GLY A 96 -14.35 3.52 23.20
C GLY A 96 -14.52 3.79 21.70
N THR A 97 -13.51 4.39 21.05
CA THR A 97 -13.54 4.72 19.63
C THR A 97 -12.76 3.71 18.79
N THR A 98 -13.07 3.64 17.50
CA THR A 98 -12.37 2.76 16.56
C THR A 98 -10.99 3.33 16.20
N PRO A 99 -9.91 2.51 16.22
CA PRO A 99 -8.61 2.92 15.75
C PRO A 99 -8.62 3.37 14.28
N LEU A 100 -7.71 4.28 13.91
CA LEU A 100 -7.53 4.73 12.53
C LEU A 100 -7.22 3.58 11.57
N CYS A 101 -6.50 2.57 12.05
CA CYS A 101 -6.18 1.36 11.30
C CYS A 101 -6.67 0.14 12.12
N PRO A 102 -7.94 -0.24 12.00
CA PRO A 102 -8.48 -1.42 12.68
C PRO A 102 -7.90 -2.71 12.11
N GLY A 103 -8.07 -3.81 12.84
CA GLY A 103 -7.51 -5.13 12.47
C GLY A 103 -7.99 -5.65 11.13
N GLU A 104 -9.18 -5.25 10.70
CA GLU A 104 -9.76 -5.58 9.40
C GLU A 104 -8.86 -5.10 8.24
N TYR A 105 -8.32 -3.88 8.32
CA TYR A 105 -7.40 -3.36 7.28
C TYR A 105 -6.09 -4.14 7.24
N GLY A 106 -5.58 -4.56 8.41
CA GLY A 106 -4.41 -5.44 8.48
C GLY A 106 -4.67 -6.79 7.83
N ARG A 107 -5.84 -7.36 8.08
CA ARG A 107 -6.29 -8.61 7.45
C ARG A 107 -6.40 -8.46 5.93
N GLU A 108 -7.01 -7.40 5.43
CA GLU A 108 -7.16 -7.14 4.00
C GLU A 108 -5.80 -6.95 3.32
N ALA A 109 -4.89 -6.22 3.95
CA ALA A 109 -3.52 -6.05 3.45
C ALA A 109 -2.77 -7.39 3.38
N LEU A 110 -2.91 -8.24 4.39
CA LEU A 110 -2.33 -9.59 4.39
C LEU A 110 -2.94 -10.45 3.28
N GLU A 111 -4.25 -10.37 3.08
CA GLU A 111 -4.96 -11.12 2.03
C GLU A 111 -4.48 -10.72 0.63
N ILE A 112 -4.21 -9.44 0.39
CA ILE A 112 -3.59 -8.96 -0.85
C ILE A 112 -2.20 -9.59 -1.05
N ALA A 113 -1.37 -9.61 -0.01
CA ALA A 113 -0.04 -10.20 -0.09
C ALA A 113 -0.09 -11.71 -0.40
N ILE A 114 -1.01 -12.44 0.24
CA ILE A 114 -1.25 -13.86 -0.04
C ILE A 114 -1.76 -14.05 -1.48
N GLY A 115 -2.69 -13.23 -1.94
CA GLY A 115 -3.22 -13.28 -3.30
C GLY A 115 -2.15 -13.05 -4.37
N LEU A 116 -1.24 -12.11 -4.14
CA LEU A 116 -0.09 -11.87 -5.03
C LEU A 116 0.84 -13.09 -5.09
N ARG A 117 1.12 -13.71 -3.96
CA ARG A 117 1.92 -14.94 -3.91
C ARG A 117 1.23 -16.09 -4.64
N GLU A 118 -0.07 -16.26 -4.42
CA GLU A 118 -0.85 -17.30 -5.10
C GLU A 118 -0.90 -17.06 -6.61
N SER A 119 -1.09 -15.81 -7.05
CA SER A 119 -0.97 -15.44 -8.46
C SER A 119 0.38 -15.86 -9.05
N HIS A 120 1.47 -15.59 -8.34
CA HIS A 120 2.81 -16.00 -8.76
C HIS A 120 2.93 -17.53 -8.88
N ARG A 121 2.42 -18.29 -7.91
CA ARG A 121 2.42 -19.78 -7.93
C ARG A 121 1.64 -20.35 -9.11
N GLN A 122 0.61 -19.65 -9.56
CA GLN A 122 -0.21 -20.01 -10.71
C GLN A 122 0.27 -19.40 -12.04
N GLY A 123 1.52 -18.91 -12.08
CA GLY A 123 2.11 -18.37 -13.32
C GLY A 123 1.62 -16.97 -13.69
N GLY A 124 1.19 -16.17 -12.71
CA GLY A 124 0.74 -14.78 -12.91
C GLY A 124 -0.75 -14.65 -13.25
N GLN A 125 -1.54 -15.67 -12.95
CA GLN A 125 -2.98 -15.63 -13.17
C GLN A 125 -3.64 -14.64 -12.19
N LYS A 126 -4.75 -14.04 -12.64
CA LYS A 126 -5.58 -13.20 -11.79
C LYS A 126 -6.19 -14.04 -10.67
N ILE A 127 -6.03 -13.57 -9.45
CA ILE A 127 -6.65 -14.15 -8.25
C ILE A 127 -7.72 -13.18 -7.76
N ASP A 128 -8.93 -13.67 -7.58
CA ASP A 128 -10.02 -12.87 -7.04
C ASP A 128 -9.93 -12.79 -5.51
N LEU A 129 -10.22 -11.61 -4.98
CA LEU A 129 -10.30 -11.35 -3.55
C LEU A 129 -11.76 -11.03 -3.16
N PRO A 130 -12.21 -11.46 -1.99
CA PRO A 130 -11.49 -12.20 -0.96
C PRO A 130 -11.15 -13.64 -1.38
N LEU A 131 -10.01 -14.15 -0.87
CA LEU A 131 -9.57 -15.53 -1.17
C LEU A 131 -10.61 -16.55 -0.74
N ALA A 132 -10.95 -17.48 -1.64
CA ALA A 132 -11.85 -18.59 -1.35
C ALA A 132 -11.23 -19.60 -0.36
N ASP A 133 -9.94 -19.88 -0.52
CA ASP A 133 -9.18 -20.73 0.39
C ASP A 133 -8.55 -19.90 1.50
N ARG A 134 -9.07 -20.08 2.73
CA ARG A 134 -8.62 -19.38 3.94
C ARG A 134 -7.45 -20.08 4.64
N SER A 135 -7.00 -21.23 4.16
CA SER A 135 -5.83 -21.95 4.70
C SER A 135 -4.51 -21.42 4.15
N LEU A 136 -4.55 -20.62 3.09
CA LEU A 136 -3.37 -20.02 2.48
C LEU A 136 -2.67 -19.05 3.44
N SER A 137 -1.35 -19.08 3.44
CA SER A 137 -0.49 -18.25 4.29
C SER A 137 0.75 -17.80 3.54
N LEU A 138 1.48 -16.88 4.10
CA LEU A 138 2.77 -16.44 3.55
C LEU A 138 3.91 -17.43 3.79
N GLY A 139 3.69 -18.49 4.54
CA GLY A 139 4.66 -19.57 4.81
C GLY A 139 5.49 -19.33 6.03
#